data_5e28305b553e3ee37a7099b09a2ecf40
#
_entry.id   5e28305b553e3ee37a7099b09a2ecf40
#
_cell.length_a   1.000
_cell.length_b   1.000
_cell.length_c   1.000
_cell.angle_alpha   90.00
_cell.angle_beta   90.00
_cell.angle_gamma   90.00
#
_symmetry.space_group_name_H-M   'P 1'
#
loop_
_entity.id
_entity.type
_entity.pdbx_description
1 polymer ?
#
loop_
_entity_poly.entity_id
_entity_poly.type
_entity_poly.pdbx_seq_one_letter_code
_entity_poly.pdbx_strand_id
1 'polypeptide(L)'
;MKKRIGALLLALLLTVSAVCGMAAPAYADTEPAGYVVMSVEKLTLGQGFIAEPQKVAFYKGETLAQVLDRLLTAENREYLHTGALTSGFYLSDIQDADRGIVTIPSYIYAMLPAGKTISPQDSSPAYLGEYDYYHQSGWMYSLNNAFPDVGAGNVAAQDGMVVRWQFTLVGYGGDLGNSNPSAQSPRTFMDRTKLYTVLASLRGSEALKVGGRKECYDDLLEKSTDI
;
A
#
# COMPACT_ATOMS: atom_id res chain seq x y z
N MET A 1 -10.05 -61.00 -31.65
CA MET A 1 -10.12 -60.15 -30.48
C MET A 1 -8.91 -59.22 -30.28
N LYS A 2 -7.69 -59.54 -30.69
CA LYS A 2 -6.46 -58.72 -30.47
C LYS A 2 -6.40 -57.39 -31.25
N LYS A 3 -7.06 -57.29 -32.43
CA LYS A 3 -7.05 -56.06 -33.26
C LYS A 3 -7.97 -54.93 -32.77
N ARG A 4 -8.98 -55.23 -31.93
CA ARG A 4 -9.91 -54.19 -31.41
C ARG A 4 -9.39 -53.52 -30.14
N ILE A 5 -8.48 -54.13 -29.39
CA ILE A 5 -7.87 -53.60 -28.19
C ILE A 5 -6.84 -52.53 -28.54
N GLY A 6 -6.08 -52.71 -29.65
CA GLY A 6 -5.12 -51.68 -30.10
C GLY A 6 -5.75 -50.38 -30.57
N ALA A 7 -6.95 -50.43 -31.18
CA ALA A 7 -7.64 -49.21 -31.62
C ALA A 7 -8.24 -48.41 -30.45
N LEU A 8 -8.66 -49.06 -29.35
CA LEU A 8 -9.17 -48.41 -28.17
C LEU A 8 -8.07 -47.71 -27.33
N LEU A 9 -6.88 -48.33 -27.30
CA LEU A 9 -5.72 -47.73 -26.62
C LEU A 9 -5.18 -46.50 -27.39
N LEU A 10 -5.19 -46.53 -28.72
CA LEU A 10 -4.75 -45.38 -29.52
C LEU A 10 -5.74 -44.22 -29.46
N ALA A 11 -7.07 -44.50 -29.36
CA ALA A 11 -8.08 -43.46 -29.16
C ALA A 11 -7.98 -42.83 -27.78
N LEU A 12 -7.62 -43.58 -26.74
CA LEU A 12 -7.45 -43.08 -25.39
C LEU A 12 -6.19 -42.19 -25.26
N LEU A 13 -5.10 -42.52 -25.96
CA LEU A 13 -3.90 -41.68 -25.99
C LEU A 13 -4.10 -40.36 -26.76
N LEU A 14 -4.95 -40.32 -27.76
CA LEU A 14 -5.27 -39.08 -28.48
C LEU A 14 -6.20 -38.15 -27.75
N THR A 15 -7.03 -38.66 -26.84
CA THR A 15 -7.92 -37.81 -26.03
C THR A 15 -7.23 -37.16 -24.81
N VAL A 16 -6.15 -37.77 -24.31
CA VAL A 16 -5.37 -37.18 -23.19
C VAL A 16 -4.48 -36.04 -23.68
N SER A 17 -4.07 -36.04 -24.95
CA SER A 17 -3.25 -34.95 -25.51
C SER A 17 -4.02 -33.66 -25.83
N ALA A 18 -5.34 -33.67 -25.80
CA ALA A 18 -6.17 -32.49 -26.13
C ALA A 18 -6.55 -31.63 -24.92
N VAL A 19 -6.22 -32.06 -23.69
CA VAL A 19 -6.59 -31.33 -22.45
C VAL A 19 -5.43 -30.52 -21.86
N CYS A 20 -4.20 -30.65 -22.35
CA CYS A 20 -3.03 -29.89 -21.90
C CYS A 20 -2.75 -28.60 -22.70
N GLY A 21 -3.76 -28.05 -23.35
CA GLY A 21 -3.63 -26.82 -24.15
C GLY A 21 -4.43 -25.64 -23.59
N MET A 22 -4.71 -25.60 -22.26
CA MET A 22 -5.02 -24.33 -21.64
C MET A 22 -3.68 -23.59 -21.46
N ALA A 23 -3.30 -22.83 -22.49
CA ALA A 23 -2.28 -21.84 -22.35
C ALA A 23 -2.65 -21.02 -21.13
N ALA A 24 -1.82 -21.08 -20.06
CA ALA A 24 -1.82 -20.03 -19.07
C ALA A 24 -1.83 -18.71 -19.84
N PRO A 25 -2.62 -17.70 -19.43
CA PRO A 25 -2.52 -16.40 -20.06
C PRO A 25 -1.04 -16.06 -20.06
N ALA A 26 -0.45 -15.95 -21.24
CA ALA A 26 0.87 -15.38 -21.38
C ALA A 26 0.70 -13.96 -20.85
N TYR A 27 1.13 -13.72 -19.60
CA TYR A 27 1.52 -12.40 -19.21
C TYR A 27 2.59 -12.03 -20.22
N ALA A 28 2.20 -11.28 -21.23
CA ALA A 28 3.15 -10.66 -22.11
C ALA A 28 4.15 -9.98 -21.17
N ASP A 29 5.42 -10.26 -21.40
CA ASP A 29 6.57 -9.64 -20.73
C ASP A 29 6.56 -8.18 -21.20
N THR A 30 5.59 -7.41 -20.72
CA THR A 30 5.44 -6.00 -21.08
C THR A 30 6.35 -5.25 -20.13
N GLU A 31 7.32 -4.58 -20.70
CA GLU A 31 8.17 -3.65 -19.98
C GLU A 31 7.27 -2.69 -19.17
N PRO A 32 7.60 -2.41 -17.90
CA PRO A 32 6.87 -1.44 -17.11
C PRO A 32 6.78 -0.09 -17.82
N ALA A 33 5.63 0.55 -17.75
CA ALA A 33 5.44 1.90 -18.27
C ALA A 33 6.20 2.96 -17.43
N GLY A 34 6.56 2.61 -16.19
CA GLY A 34 7.33 3.43 -15.28
C GLY A 34 7.25 2.90 -13.85
N TYR A 35 7.63 3.75 -12.88
CA TYR A 35 7.64 3.43 -11.46
C TYR A 35 6.98 4.53 -10.64
N VAL A 36 6.17 4.10 -9.68
CA VAL A 36 5.65 4.96 -8.61
C VAL A 36 6.47 4.70 -7.35
N VAL A 37 6.89 5.74 -6.64
CA VAL A 37 7.38 5.58 -5.27
C VAL A 37 6.17 5.47 -4.36
N MET A 38 6.04 4.36 -3.62
CA MET A 38 4.90 4.12 -2.76
C MET A 38 5.33 3.66 -1.37
N SER A 39 4.61 4.12 -0.34
CA SER A 39 4.73 3.69 1.06
C SER A 39 3.36 3.44 1.69
N VAL A 40 3.35 2.67 2.78
CA VAL A 40 2.17 2.46 3.65
C VAL A 40 2.60 2.71 5.09
N GLU A 41 2.01 3.72 5.73
CA GLU A 41 2.54 4.38 6.93
C GLU A 41 1.57 4.36 8.10
N LYS A 42 2.12 4.16 9.32
CA LYS A 42 1.41 4.22 10.61
C LYS A 42 2.00 5.30 11.53
N LEU A 43 2.45 6.41 10.98
CA LEU A 43 3.19 7.43 11.74
C LEU A 43 2.32 8.07 12.85
N THR A 44 1.02 8.19 12.63
CA THR A 44 0.04 8.68 13.62
C THR A 44 -0.11 7.76 14.84
N LEU A 45 0.35 6.52 14.74
CA LEU A 45 0.41 5.57 15.85
C LEU A 45 1.80 5.57 16.55
N GLY A 46 2.71 6.46 16.15
CA GLY A 46 4.10 6.46 16.60
C GLY A 46 4.85 5.21 16.13
N GLN A 47 4.39 4.64 15.01
CA GLN A 47 4.98 3.46 14.38
C GLN A 47 5.49 3.84 12.99
N GLY A 48 6.35 3.03 12.41
CA GLY A 48 6.92 3.29 11.09
C GLY A 48 5.99 2.91 9.93
N PHE A 49 6.39 1.92 9.19
CA PHE A 49 5.77 1.53 7.93
C PHE A 49 5.21 0.10 8.00
N ILE A 50 4.08 -0.14 7.30
CA ILE A 50 3.68 -1.48 6.87
C ILE A 50 4.48 -1.84 5.61
N ALA A 51 4.63 -0.87 4.69
CA ALA A 51 5.53 -0.96 3.55
C ALA A 51 6.38 0.31 3.47
N GLU A 52 7.71 0.15 3.58
CA GLU A 52 8.66 1.24 3.46
C GLU A 52 8.64 1.86 2.06
N PRO A 53 9.08 3.14 1.91
CA PRO A 53 9.15 3.79 0.61
C PRO A 53 9.94 2.96 -0.40
N GLN A 54 9.30 2.57 -1.50
CA GLN A 54 9.92 1.77 -2.55
C GLN A 54 9.37 2.07 -3.94
N LYS A 55 10.15 1.74 -4.97
CA LYS A 55 9.71 1.82 -6.36
C LYS A 55 8.84 0.62 -6.70
N VAL A 56 7.61 0.88 -7.12
CA VAL A 56 6.66 -0.13 -7.58
C VAL A 56 6.42 0.09 -9.06
N ALA A 57 6.68 -0.92 -9.87
CA ALA A 57 6.42 -0.88 -11.30
C ALA A 57 4.92 -0.72 -11.58
N PHE A 58 4.57 0.03 -12.61
CA PHE A 58 3.20 0.05 -13.15
C PHE A 58 3.22 -0.15 -14.67
N TYR A 59 2.08 -0.60 -15.20
CA TYR A 59 1.89 -0.85 -16.61
C TYR A 59 0.90 0.13 -17.20
N LYS A 60 0.89 0.25 -18.54
CA LYS A 60 0.06 1.21 -19.24
C LYS A 60 -1.42 1.09 -18.87
N GLY A 61 -2.00 2.18 -18.40
CA GLY A 61 -3.42 2.26 -18.05
C GLY A 61 -3.76 1.79 -16.63
N GLU A 62 -2.79 1.39 -15.83
CA GLU A 62 -3.02 1.03 -14.43
C GLU A 62 -3.31 2.24 -13.56
N THR A 63 -4.12 2.00 -12.53
CA THR A 63 -4.48 2.98 -11.51
C THR A 63 -3.57 2.88 -10.29
N LEU A 64 -3.57 3.91 -9.43
CA LEU A 64 -2.81 3.87 -8.18
C LEU A 64 -3.31 2.77 -7.22
N ALA A 65 -4.60 2.36 -7.30
CA ALA A 65 -5.10 1.24 -6.52
C ALA A 65 -4.52 -0.11 -7.00
N GLN A 66 -4.32 -0.29 -8.31
CA GLN A 66 -3.66 -1.49 -8.84
C GLN A 66 -2.16 -1.53 -8.47
N VAL A 67 -1.52 -0.37 -8.36
CA VAL A 67 -0.14 -0.28 -7.88
C VAL A 67 -0.05 -0.60 -6.39
N LEU A 68 -1.03 -0.17 -5.57
CA LEU A 68 -1.11 -0.55 -4.16
C LEU A 68 -1.30 -2.05 -4.00
N ASP A 69 -2.21 -2.66 -4.75
CA ASP A 69 -2.45 -4.11 -4.75
C ASP A 69 -1.16 -4.88 -5.02
N ARG A 70 -0.39 -4.46 -6.03
CA ARG A 70 0.93 -5.05 -6.33
C ARG A 70 1.92 -4.89 -5.19
N LEU A 71 1.97 -3.71 -4.55
CA LEU A 71 2.83 -3.46 -3.40
C LEU A 71 2.47 -4.37 -2.23
N LEU A 72 1.21 -4.41 -1.82
CA LEU A 72 0.76 -5.20 -0.67
C LEU A 72 0.93 -6.70 -0.91
N THR A 73 0.67 -7.16 -2.14
CA THR A 73 0.94 -8.55 -2.55
C THR A 73 2.43 -8.89 -2.44
N ALA A 74 3.32 -8.00 -2.88
CA ALA A 74 4.78 -8.21 -2.78
C ALA A 74 5.28 -8.22 -1.32
N GLU A 75 4.62 -7.47 -0.43
CA GLU A 75 4.91 -7.44 1.01
C GLU A 75 4.18 -8.56 1.78
N ASN A 76 3.49 -9.47 1.09
CA ASN A 76 2.66 -10.54 1.68
C ASN A 76 1.65 -10.00 2.69
N ARG A 77 0.98 -8.91 2.37
CA ARG A 77 -0.06 -8.29 3.19
C ARG A 77 -1.42 -8.48 2.55
N GLU A 78 -2.34 -9.08 3.30
CA GLU A 78 -3.75 -9.07 2.95
C GLU A 78 -4.34 -7.70 3.25
N TYR A 79 -5.38 -7.32 2.53
CA TYR A 79 -6.10 -6.07 2.76
C TYR A 79 -7.58 -6.21 2.36
N LEU A 80 -8.41 -5.40 2.95
CA LEU A 80 -9.84 -5.36 2.66
C LEU A 80 -10.19 -4.04 1.97
N HIS A 81 -11.06 -4.12 0.98
CA HIS A 81 -11.50 -2.96 0.24
C HIS A 81 -12.91 -3.13 -0.32
N THR A 82 -13.55 -2.04 -0.68
CA THR A 82 -14.77 -2.04 -1.48
C THR A 82 -14.51 -1.39 -2.85
N GLY A 83 -15.42 -1.60 -3.78
CA GLY A 83 -15.24 -1.13 -5.16
C GLY A 83 -14.20 -1.93 -5.95
N ALA A 84 -14.00 -1.56 -7.20
CA ALA A 84 -13.00 -2.16 -8.07
C ALA A 84 -11.67 -1.36 -8.01
N LEU A 85 -10.54 -2.01 -8.26
CA LEU A 85 -9.25 -1.33 -8.36
C LEU A 85 -9.20 -0.26 -9.46
N THR A 86 -10.13 -0.30 -10.40
CA THR A 86 -10.24 0.65 -11.52
C THR A 86 -11.36 1.69 -11.36
N SER A 87 -12.18 1.58 -10.28
CA SER A 87 -13.22 2.57 -9.98
C SER A 87 -13.83 2.35 -8.60
N GLY A 88 -14.11 3.43 -7.87
CA GLY A 88 -14.77 3.35 -6.57
C GLY A 88 -13.98 2.60 -5.49
N PHE A 89 -12.67 2.45 -5.67
CA PHE A 89 -11.80 1.78 -4.71
C PHE A 89 -11.77 2.54 -3.38
N TYR A 90 -12.06 1.81 -2.31
CA TYR A 90 -11.95 2.28 -0.94
C TYR A 90 -11.23 1.23 -0.10
N LEU A 91 -10.07 1.59 0.43
CA LEU A 91 -9.26 0.75 1.31
C LEU A 91 -9.82 0.85 2.73
N SER A 92 -10.30 -0.26 3.29
CA SER A 92 -10.79 -0.30 4.67
C SER A 92 -9.73 -0.77 5.66
N ASP A 93 -9.05 -1.88 5.37
CA ASP A 93 -8.15 -2.52 6.33
C ASP A 93 -6.89 -3.05 5.64
N ILE A 94 -5.77 -3.06 6.36
CA ILE A 94 -4.53 -3.74 5.93
C ILE A 94 -4.08 -4.68 7.05
N GLN A 95 -3.65 -5.88 6.68
CA GLN A 95 -3.09 -6.85 7.62
C GLN A 95 -1.86 -6.28 8.34
N ASP A 96 -1.95 -6.23 9.68
CA ASP A 96 -0.92 -5.69 10.57
C ASP A 96 -0.99 -6.35 11.94
N ALA A 97 -0.76 -7.66 12.00
CA ALA A 97 -0.89 -8.46 13.20
C ALA A 97 0.17 -8.12 14.28
N ASP A 98 1.34 -7.64 13.87
CA ASP A 98 2.43 -7.22 14.76
C ASP A 98 2.49 -5.69 14.86
N ARG A 99 1.55 -5.12 15.59
CA ARG A 99 1.45 -3.66 15.73
C ARG A 99 2.47 -3.05 16.69
N GLY A 100 3.10 -3.87 17.54
CA GLY A 100 4.05 -3.37 18.52
C GLY A 100 3.41 -2.38 19.53
N ILE A 101 4.23 -1.49 20.09
CA ILE A 101 3.78 -0.46 21.03
C ILE A 101 3.23 0.75 20.25
N VAL A 102 1.99 1.12 20.54
CA VAL A 102 1.36 2.33 19.98
C VAL A 102 1.67 3.51 20.89
N THR A 103 2.30 4.54 20.32
CA THR A 103 2.61 5.80 21.01
C THR A 103 2.11 6.97 20.17
N ILE A 104 0.86 7.34 20.39
CA ILE A 104 0.21 8.41 19.61
C ILE A 104 0.86 9.75 19.93
N PRO A 105 1.31 10.50 18.91
CA PRO A 105 1.91 11.82 19.08
C PRO A 105 0.99 12.80 19.80
N SER A 106 1.54 13.62 20.70
CA SER A 106 0.78 14.53 21.56
C SER A 106 -0.07 15.55 20.80
N TYR A 107 0.37 15.96 19.60
CA TYR A 107 -0.38 16.90 18.78
C TYR A 107 -1.74 16.33 18.33
N ILE A 108 -1.87 15.01 18.18
CA ILE A 108 -3.13 14.36 17.79
C ILE A 108 -4.16 14.50 18.92
N TYR A 109 -3.72 14.32 20.17
CA TYR A 109 -4.60 14.58 21.32
C TYR A 109 -5.07 16.02 21.39
N ALA A 110 -4.23 16.98 21.00
CA ALA A 110 -4.60 18.39 20.95
C ALA A 110 -5.64 18.73 19.86
N MET A 111 -5.83 17.85 18.87
CA MET A 111 -6.84 17.98 17.82
C MET A 111 -8.21 17.41 18.22
N LEU A 112 -8.28 16.66 19.31
CA LEU A 112 -9.54 16.06 19.75
C LEU A 112 -10.52 17.11 20.25
N PRO A 113 -11.81 16.98 19.96
CA PRO A 113 -12.84 17.77 20.62
C PRO A 113 -12.82 17.55 22.14
N ALA A 114 -13.23 18.58 22.90
CA ALA A 114 -13.25 18.51 24.36
C ALA A 114 -14.02 17.28 24.87
N GLY A 115 -13.40 16.54 25.79
CA GLY A 115 -13.99 15.33 26.37
C GLY A 115 -13.95 14.08 25.49
N LYS A 116 -13.29 14.13 24.33
CA LYS A 116 -13.04 12.96 23.50
C LYS A 116 -11.68 12.37 23.80
N THR A 117 -11.58 11.05 23.69
CA THR A 117 -10.35 10.28 23.89
C THR A 117 -10.15 9.30 22.74
N ILE A 118 -8.91 8.97 22.47
CA ILE A 118 -8.54 7.86 21.60
C ILE A 118 -8.50 6.62 22.48
N SER A 119 -9.20 5.58 22.06
CA SER A 119 -9.21 4.28 22.74
C SER A 119 -8.80 3.22 21.73
N PRO A 120 -7.93 2.28 22.09
CA PRO A 120 -7.65 1.16 21.25
C PRO A 120 -8.95 0.35 21.11
N GLN A 121 -9.56 0.44 19.94
CA GLN A 121 -10.64 -0.46 19.53
C GLN A 121 -10.14 -1.20 18.30
N ASP A 122 -9.82 -2.47 18.49
CA ASP A 122 -9.49 -3.34 17.39
C ASP A 122 -10.78 -3.86 16.77
N SER A 123 -11.04 -3.49 15.53
CA SER A 123 -12.03 -4.16 14.71
C SER A 123 -11.60 -5.61 14.47
N SER A 124 -10.29 -5.82 14.31
CA SER A 124 -9.65 -7.13 14.23
C SER A 124 -8.21 -7.03 14.73
N PRO A 125 -7.74 -7.93 15.62
CA PRO A 125 -6.34 -7.92 16.06
C PRO A 125 -5.34 -8.20 14.91
N ALA A 126 -5.79 -8.74 13.78
CA ALA A 126 -4.94 -9.04 12.63
C ALA A 126 -4.84 -7.90 11.62
N TYR A 127 -5.75 -6.90 11.67
CA TYR A 127 -5.84 -5.83 10.68
C TYR A 127 -5.85 -4.47 11.36
N LEU A 128 -5.28 -3.48 10.68
CA LEU A 128 -5.40 -2.07 11.02
C LEU A 128 -6.36 -1.42 10.01
N GLY A 129 -7.45 -0.86 10.50
CA GLY A 129 -8.51 -0.41 9.62
C GLY A 129 -9.29 0.80 10.09
N GLU A 130 -10.34 1.12 9.35
CA GLU A 130 -11.24 2.20 9.69
C GLU A 130 -11.89 1.98 11.05
N TYR A 131 -12.06 3.07 11.80
CA TYR A 131 -12.60 3.12 13.17
C TYR A 131 -11.70 2.52 14.25
N ASP A 132 -10.53 1.98 13.95
CA ASP A 132 -9.55 1.59 14.94
C ASP A 132 -9.01 2.81 15.69
N TYR A 133 -8.96 2.76 17.00
CA TYR A 133 -8.52 3.83 17.92
C TYR A 133 -9.46 5.03 18.02
N TYR A 134 -10.10 5.45 16.94
CA TYR A 134 -11.01 6.61 16.93
C TYR A 134 -12.03 6.50 15.79
N HIS A 135 -13.24 7.04 16.00
CA HIS A 135 -14.34 6.93 15.03
C HIS A 135 -14.15 7.68 13.70
N GLN A 136 -13.03 8.36 13.53
CA GLN A 136 -12.65 9.04 12.28
C GLN A 136 -11.38 8.48 11.67
N SER A 137 -10.85 7.41 12.26
CA SER A 137 -9.63 6.78 11.76
C SER A 137 -9.88 6.00 10.47
N GLY A 138 -8.81 5.80 9.72
CA GLY A 138 -8.83 5.02 8.48
C GLY A 138 -7.64 5.31 7.58
N TRP A 139 -7.71 4.81 6.37
CA TRP A 139 -6.64 4.95 5.39
C TRP A 139 -6.90 6.11 4.43
N MET A 140 -5.92 6.96 4.27
CA MET A 140 -5.91 8.04 3.28
C MET A 140 -4.65 7.96 2.43
N TYR A 141 -4.71 8.49 1.20
CA TYR A 141 -3.50 8.59 0.41
C TYR A 141 -3.22 10.04 0.02
N SER A 142 -1.95 10.38 -0.06
CA SER A 142 -1.48 11.62 -0.68
C SER A 142 -0.67 11.30 -1.93
N LEU A 143 -0.75 12.20 -2.90
CA LEU A 143 -0.04 12.17 -4.16
C LEU A 143 0.84 13.40 -4.26
N ASN A 144 2.15 13.23 -4.35
CA ASN A 144 3.12 14.33 -4.38
C ASN A 144 2.85 15.37 -3.28
N ASN A 145 2.63 14.89 -2.06
CA ASN A 145 2.34 15.69 -0.85
C ASN A 145 1.00 16.45 -0.86
N ALA A 146 0.07 16.13 -1.73
CA ALA A 146 -1.30 16.66 -1.73
C ALA A 146 -2.33 15.54 -1.58
N PHE A 147 -3.41 15.79 -0.86
CA PHE A 147 -4.52 14.84 -0.74
C PHE A 147 -5.51 15.09 -1.89
N PRO A 148 -5.67 14.14 -2.82
CA PRO A 148 -6.59 14.31 -3.94
C PRO A 148 -8.05 14.09 -3.51
N ASP A 149 -8.98 14.77 -4.19
CA ASP A 149 -10.43 14.65 -3.95
C ASP A 149 -11.06 13.43 -4.66
N VAL A 150 -10.23 12.55 -5.20
CA VAL A 150 -10.68 11.35 -5.94
C VAL A 150 -10.05 10.09 -5.38
N GLY A 151 -10.76 8.96 -5.46
CA GLY A 151 -10.25 7.67 -5.03
C GLY A 151 -9.12 7.16 -5.94
N ALA A 152 -8.18 6.40 -5.37
CA ALA A 152 -6.99 5.88 -6.05
C ALA A 152 -7.31 4.99 -7.27
N GLY A 153 -8.48 4.36 -7.30
CA GLY A 153 -8.97 3.61 -8.47
C GLY A 153 -9.33 4.47 -9.68
N ASN A 154 -9.38 5.79 -9.50
CA ASN A 154 -9.70 6.74 -10.57
C ASN A 154 -8.49 7.58 -11.00
N VAL A 155 -7.31 7.34 -10.41
CA VAL A 155 -6.08 8.04 -10.75
C VAL A 155 -5.15 7.10 -11.51
N ALA A 156 -4.86 7.45 -12.76
CA ALA A 156 -3.89 6.71 -13.57
C ALA A 156 -2.47 6.89 -13.01
N ALA A 157 -1.74 5.79 -12.86
CA ALA A 157 -0.35 5.82 -12.44
C ALA A 157 0.52 6.51 -13.50
N GLN A 158 1.48 7.33 -13.04
CA GLN A 158 2.44 8.02 -13.90
C GLN A 158 3.84 7.91 -13.29
N ASP A 159 4.84 7.88 -14.15
CA ASP A 159 6.23 7.74 -13.72
C ASP A 159 6.67 8.90 -12.83
N GLY A 160 7.39 8.56 -11.76
CA GLY A 160 7.89 9.51 -10.78
C GLY A 160 6.88 10.01 -9.75
N MET A 161 5.62 9.57 -9.77
CA MET A 161 4.68 9.88 -8.70
C MET A 161 5.18 9.35 -7.36
N VAL A 162 4.96 10.12 -6.28
CA VAL A 162 5.17 9.69 -4.91
C VAL A 162 3.83 9.58 -4.21
N VAL A 163 3.46 8.37 -3.85
CA VAL A 163 2.16 8.04 -3.24
C VAL A 163 2.39 7.50 -1.83
N ARG A 164 1.75 8.12 -0.86
CA ARG A 164 1.83 7.74 0.54
C ARG A 164 0.46 7.32 1.03
N TRP A 165 0.29 6.06 1.36
CA TRP A 165 -0.88 5.57 2.09
C TRP A 165 -0.63 5.76 3.57
N GLN A 166 -1.49 6.50 4.25
CA GLN A 166 -1.27 6.98 5.60
C GLN A 166 -2.47 6.65 6.48
N PHE A 167 -2.22 6.07 7.63
CA PHE A 167 -3.26 5.87 8.63
C PHE A 167 -3.53 7.19 9.34
N THR A 168 -4.78 7.68 9.29
CA THR A 168 -5.24 8.87 10.01
C THR A 168 -6.03 8.47 11.24
N LEU A 169 -5.94 9.24 12.30
CA LEU A 169 -6.74 9.07 13.52
C LEU A 169 -7.85 10.12 13.62
N VAL A 170 -7.55 11.38 13.30
CA VAL A 170 -8.43 12.51 13.61
C VAL A 170 -8.59 13.45 12.42
N GLY A 171 -9.82 13.96 12.28
CA GLY A 171 -10.09 15.07 11.36
C GLY A 171 -10.04 14.69 9.88
N TYR A 172 -10.32 13.42 9.56
CA TYR A 172 -10.33 12.93 8.17
C TYR A 172 -9.04 13.30 7.41
N GLY A 173 -7.89 13.03 8.05
CA GLY A 173 -6.57 13.38 7.54
C GLY A 173 -6.07 14.77 7.96
N GLY A 174 -6.79 15.48 8.81
CA GLY A 174 -6.30 16.75 9.37
C GLY A 174 -5.00 16.56 10.16
N ASP A 175 -4.86 15.45 10.87
CA ASP A 175 -3.66 15.02 11.57
C ASP A 175 -2.49 14.63 10.63
N LEU A 176 -2.76 14.48 9.34
CA LEU A 176 -1.79 14.24 8.27
C LEU A 176 -1.50 15.50 7.43
N GLY A 177 -2.11 16.64 7.77
CA GLY A 177 -1.99 17.88 7.01
C GLY A 177 -2.96 18.00 5.83
N ASN A 178 -4.00 17.18 5.76
CA ASN A 178 -5.06 17.33 4.77
C ASN A 178 -5.80 18.66 5.01
N SER A 179 -5.76 19.56 4.03
CA SER A 179 -6.42 20.86 4.06
C SER A 179 -7.83 20.84 3.47
N ASN A 180 -8.37 19.68 3.16
CA ASN A 180 -9.75 19.53 2.68
C ASN A 180 -10.71 20.19 3.70
N PRO A 181 -11.78 20.88 3.27
CA PRO A 181 -12.77 21.49 4.15
C PRO A 181 -13.40 20.54 5.18
N SER A 182 -13.41 19.25 4.92
CA SER A 182 -13.86 18.22 5.86
C SER A 182 -12.83 17.89 6.93
N ALA A 183 -11.56 18.25 6.76
CA ALA A 183 -10.50 18.03 7.74
C ALA A 183 -10.60 19.06 8.86
N GLN A 184 -10.65 18.58 10.10
CA GLN A 184 -10.69 19.44 11.28
C GLN A 184 -9.27 19.88 11.66
N SER A 185 -9.04 21.20 11.76
CA SER A 185 -7.78 21.78 12.24
C SER A 185 -6.53 21.16 11.57
N PRO A 186 -6.40 21.22 10.24
CA PRO A 186 -5.30 20.58 9.55
C PRO A 186 -3.96 21.17 9.99
N ARG A 187 -2.95 20.32 10.09
CA ARG A 187 -1.57 20.75 10.33
C ARG A 187 -0.81 20.82 9.02
N THR A 188 0.14 21.74 8.95
CA THR A 188 1.11 21.77 7.85
C THR A 188 2.32 20.93 8.21
N PHE A 189 2.63 19.94 7.40
CA PHE A 189 3.80 19.11 7.54
C PHE A 189 4.82 19.39 6.44
N MET A 190 6.06 19.02 6.73
CA MET A 190 7.13 19.10 5.75
C MET A 190 6.84 18.19 4.55
N ASP A 191 7.10 18.68 3.35
CA ASP A 191 7.06 17.87 2.14
C ASP A 191 8.16 16.80 2.15
N ARG A 192 7.77 15.54 2.17
CA ARG A 192 8.65 14.37 2.21
C ARG A 192 8.89 13.72 0.85
N THR A 193 8.37 14.29 -0.22
CA THR A 193 8.46 13.73 -1.58
C THR A 193 9.90 13.39 -1.97
N LYS A 194 10.82 14.34 -1.77
CA LYS A 194 12.26 14.12 -2.08
C LYS A 194 12.88 13.06 -1.20
N LEU A 195 12.60 13.06 0.10
CA LEU A 195 13.11 12.08 1.06
C LEU A 195 12.69 10.66 0.66
N TYR A 196 11.41 10.47 0.36
CA TYR A 196 10.88 9.16 -0.02
C TYR A 196 11.40 8.68 -1.38
N THR A 197 11.62 9.59 -2.32
CA THR A 197 12.26 9.27 -3.61
C THR A 197 13.69 8.76 -3.38
N VAL A 198 14.45 9.39 -2.47
CA VAL A 198 15.81 8.96 -2.12
C VAL A 198 15.79 7.61 -1.43
N LEU A 199 14.94 7.42 -0.41
CA LEU A 199 14.80 6.14 0.31
C LEU A 199 14.45 5.00 -0.65
N ALA A 200 13.46 5.20 -1.52
CA ALA A 200 13.06 4.20 -2.51
C ALA A 200 14.17 3.87 -3.52
N SER A 201 15.01 4.83 -3.85
CA SER A 201 16.15 4.62 -4.76
C SER A 201 17.30 3.88 -4.08
N LEU A 202 17.52 4.14 -2.80
CA LEU A 202 18.55 3.45 -2.00
C LEU A 202 18.13 2.01 -1.70
N ARG A 203 16.87 1.77 -1.31
CA ARG A 203 16.35 0.42 -0.99
C ARG A 203 16.62 -0.60 -2.09
N GLY A 204 16.48 -0.22 -3.36
CA GLY A 204 16.75 -1.07 -4.51
C GLY A 204 18.22 -1.14 -4.97
N SER A 205 19.15 -0.48 -4.27
CA SER A 205 20.52 -0.35 -4.75
C SER A 205 21.47 -1.40 -4.16
N GLU A 206 22.40 -1.91 -4.99
CA GLU A 206 23.51 -2.75 -4.55
C GLU A 206 24.43 -2.02 -3.53
N ALA A 207 24.35 -0.69 -3.48
CA ALA A 207 25.12 0.12 -2.55
C ALA A 207 24.83 -0.21 -1.07
N LEU A 208 23.63 -0.66 -0.74
CA LEU A 208 23.27 -1.05 0.63
C LEU A 208 23.91 -2.37 1.07
N LYS A 209 24.41 -3.17 0.12
CA LYS A 209 25.11 -4.43 0.42
C LYS A 209 26.53 -4.22 0.96
N VAL A 210 27.06 -3.02 0.86
CA VAL A 210 28.41 -2.66 1.32
C VAL A 210 28.34 -2.08 2.73
N GLY A 211 29.10 -2.64 3.68
CA GLY A 211 29.07 -2.33 5.10
C GLY A 211 29.03 -0.83 5.46
N GLY A 212 28.34 -0.49 6.53
CA GLY A 212 28.09 0.88 7.03
C GLY A 212 27.00 1.66 6.28
N ARG A 213 26.70 1.34 5.03
CA ARG A 213 25.68 2.06 4.25
C ARG A 213 24.26 1.64 4.62
N LYS A 214 24.10 0.39 5.01
CA LYS A 214 22.80 -0.09 5.53
C LYS A 214 22.44 0.66 6.81
N GLU A 215 23.37 0.84 7.74
CA GLU A 215 23.14 1.60 8.98
C GLU A 215 22.71 3.04 8.69
N CYS A 216 23.38 3.70 7.73
CA CYS A 216 22.97 5.05 7.31
C CYS A 216 21.58 5.08 6.68
N TYR A 217 21.20 4.05 5.93
CA TYR A 217 19.85 3.94 5.37
C TYR A 217 18.82 3.73 6.49
N ASP A 218 19.09 2.83 7.42
CA ASP A 218 18.20 2.52 8.54
C ASP A 218 18.01 3.77 9.44
N ASP A 219 19.07 4.54 9.73
CA ASP A 219 19.01 5.82 10.44
C ASP A 219 18.18 6.87 9.68
N LEU A 220 18.35 6.97 8.36
CA LEU A 220 17.54 7.88 7.53
C LEU A 220 16.07 7.46 7.49
N LEU A 221 15.81 6.16 7.42
CA LEU A 221 14.48 5.60 7.45
C LEU A 221 13.79 5.87 8.80
N GLU A 222 14.47 5.63 9.90
CA GLU A 222 13.99 5.93 11.25
C GLU A 222 13.64 7.42 11.39
N LYS A 223 14.55 8.31 11.03
CA LYS A 223 14.31 9.77 11.04
C LYS A 223 13.19 10.21 10.10
N SER A 224 12.90 9.44 9.06
CA SER A 224 11.78 9.73 8.16
C SER A 224 10.40 9.49 8.80
N THR A 225 10.36 8.85 9.96
CA THR A 225 9.12 8.60 10.72
C THR A 225 8.80 9.70 11.74
N ASP A 226 9.71 10.64 11.99
CA ASP A 226 9.49 11.79 12.88
C ASP A 226 8.40 12.71 12.29
N ILE A 227 7.38 13.04 13.09
CA ILE A 227 6.23 13.88 12.74
C ILE A 227 6.00 15.03 13.74
#